data_01bb577cf5ba2bc7220700e9ba985071
#
_entry.id   01bb577cf5ba2bc7220700e9ba985071
#
_cell.length_a   1.000
_cell.length_b   1.000
_cell.length_c   1.000
_cell.angle_alpha   90.00
_cell.angle_beta   90.00
_cell.angle_gamma   90.00
#
_symmetry.space_group_name_H-M   'P 1'
#
loop_
_entity.id
_entity.type
_entity.pdbx_description
1 polymer ?
#
loop_
_entity_poly.entity_id
_entity_poly.type
_entity_poly.pdbx_seq_one_letter_code
_entity_poly.pdbx_strand_id
1 'polypeptide(L)'
;MTNLSRLPAALLVAAAFSLAACGDGDDGASEGRAETAATRDADLAAIKGYLLEHTARLVDDTAEIRAGAEDYFGLAKAARFDYARLLQEHREEVRGLVEDAQAAFAKANPSYEEMEGVVAGVPSLAEYDVIIDAGGDASEPDSAVPFDIETPAGRTFKQPGNFNFLIETTAYGTEPRFQAKGTQPDLDGDGEAEFGESLPDADFYLAAARDFEKYAKELDAAAREWEPTAGDALTALVVMTPTMSEYFAAWKNSRFIAGDQASEKAFVAASRLQDIADILGGLVLVYDNVQPLVAKADSQQARQTEQSLEQLHGLAAGLLARENAGHKFTAEEADTLGSQAQERAEAIAGQITQAAAKLNIEIEAG
;
A
#
# COMPACT_ATOMS: atom_id res chain seq x y z
N MET A 1 10.01 -29.38 18.13
CA MET A 1 9.57 -28.19 18.91
C MET A 1 10.76 -27.25 18.96
N THR A 2 10.97 -26.50 17.92
CA THR A 2 12.02 -25.46 17.84
C THR A 2 11.33 -24.20 17.35
N ASN A 3 11.20 -23.23 18.27
CA ASN A 3 10.72 -21.89 18.00
C ASN A 3 11.65 -21.24 16.97
N LEU A 4 11.18 -21.02 15.76
CA LEU A 4 11.75 -20.06 14.83
C LEU A 4 11.24 -18.66 15.26
N SER A 5 12.12 -17.94 15.89
CA SER A 5 11.95 -16.54 16.24
C SER A 5 11.73 -15.70 14.97
N ARG A 6 10.60 -15.03 14.90
CA ARG A 6 10.33 -13.96 13.94
C ARG A 6 11.36 -12.85 14.13
N LEU A 7 12.08 -12.50 13.08
CA LEU A 7 12.91 -11.30 13.04
C LEU A 7 12.00 -10.08 12.85
N PRO A 8 12.13 -9.03 13.66
CA PRO A 8 11.42 -7.79 13.38
C PRO A 8 12.15 -7.04 12.25
N ALA A 9 11.43 -6.74 11.20
CA ALA A 9 11.86 -5.81 10.16
C ALA A 9 11.60 -4.38 10.67
N ALA A 10 12.53 -3.84 11.41
CA ALA A 10 12.67 -2.40 11.64
C ALA A 10 14.06 -2.16 12.23
N LEU A 11 15.06 -1.94 11.40
CA LEU A 11 16.35 -1.43 11.84
C LEU A 11 16.38 0.08 11.58
N LEU A 12 15.86 0.84 12.54
CA LEU A 12 16.20 2.24 12.74
C LEU A 12 17.68 2.35 13.13
N VAL A 13 18.52 2.70 12.19
CA VAL A 13 19.90 3.10 12.48
C VAL A 13 19.93 4.62 12.63
N ALA A 14 19.69 5.10 13.82
CA ALA A 14 19.99 6.46 14.23
C ALA A 14 21.49 6.61 14.44
N ALA A 15 22.21 7.12 13.44
CA ALA A 15 23.59 7.57 13.62
C ALA A 15 23.60 9.08 13.82
N ALA A 16 23.57 9.50 15.10
CA ALA A 16 23.80 10.88 15.47
C ALA A 16 25.28 11.22 15.28
N PHE A 17 25.62 12.01 14.25
CA PHE A 17 26.89 12.72 14.17
C PHE A 17 26.68 14.20 14.51
N SER A 18 27.01 14.55 15.74
CA SER A 18 27.13 15.94 16.16
C SER A 18 28.50 16.47 15.70
N LEU A 19 28.51 17.37 14.76
CA LEU A 19 29.65 18.24 14.47
C LEU A 19 29.23 19.69 14.64
N ALA A 20 29.65 20.26 15.75
CA ALA A 20 29.59 21.69 15.99
C ALA A 20 30.70 22.36 15.18
N ALA A 21 30.33 23.23 14.26
CA ALA A 21 31.25 24.24 13.71
C ALA A 21 30.48 25.55 13.61
N CYS A 22 30.88 26.52 14.41
CA CYS A 22 30.50 27.91 14.27
C CYS A 22 31.12 28.51 13.01
N GLY A 23 30.32 29.04 12.11
CA GLY A 23 30.73 29.83 10.97
C GLY A 23 29.58 30.71 10.54
N ASP A 24 29.67 31.99 10.89
CA ASP A 24 28.74 33.05 10.51
C ASP A 24 28.97 33.40 9.02
N GLY A 25 27.92 33.35 8.19
CA GLY A 25 28.00 33.81 6.79
C GLY A 25 26.94 33.22 5.87
N ASP A 26 25.92 34.03 5.58
CA ASP A 26 25.12 34.10 4.33
C ASP A 26 24.71 32.80 3.58
N ASP A 27 24.13 31.83 4.27
CA ASP A 27 23.70 30.55 3.69
C ASP A 27 22.28 30.58 3.08
N GLY A 28 21.44 31.55 3.42
CA GLY A 28 20.06 31.66 2.92
C GLY A 28 19.92 31.96 1.42
N ALA A 29 20.98 32.48 0.77
CA ALA A 29 20.95 32.80 -0.67
C ALA A 29 21.38 31.61 -1.56
N SER A 30 22.04 30.59 -1.00
CA SER A 30 22.48 29.42 -1.77
C SER A 30 21.41 28.34 -1.81
N GLU A 31 20.72 28.12 -0.71
CA GLU A 31 19.61 27.16 -0.61
C GLU A 31 18.44 27.57 -1.51
N GLY A 32 17.94 28.80 -1.40
CA GLY A 32 16.87 29.30 -2.26
C GLY A 32 17.25 29.39 -3.74
N ARG A 33 18.56 29.36 -4.09
CA ARG A 33 19.02 29.36 -5.48
C ARG A 33 19.15 27.94 -6.04
N ALA A 34 19.49 26.95 -5.22
CA ALA A 34 19.49 25.53 -5.58
C ALA A 34 18.05 25.02 -5.78
N GLU A 35 17.17 25.34 -4.85
CA GLU A 35 15.75 24.97 -4.90
C GLU A 35 15.01 25.60 -6.11
N THR A 36 15.27 26.88 -6.42
CA THR A 36 14.71 27.53 -7.63
C THR A 36 15.28 26.98 -8.93
N ALA A 37 16.48 26.46 -8.94
CA ALA A 37 17.06 25.79 -10.12
C ALA A 37 16.49 24.37 -10.28
N ALA A 38 16.34 23.63 -9.19
CA ALA A 38 15.74 22.31 -9.15
C ALA A 38 14.29 22.33 -9.66
N THR A 39 13.48 23.31 -9.22
CA THR A 39 12.08 23.49 -9.64
C THR A 39 11.91 23.78 -11.14
N ARG A 40 12.95 24.24 -11.85
CA ARG A 40 12.88 24.51 -13.31
C ARG A 40 13.16 23.29 -14.17
N ASP A 41 13.76 22.26 -13.61
CA ASP A 41 14.25 21.10 -14.35
C ASP A 41 13.59 19.78 -13.88
N ALA A 42 12.67 19.88 -12.92
CA ALA A 42 11.77 18.82 -12.50
C ALA A 42 10.32 19.23 -12.80
N ASP A 43 9.52 18.35 -13.37
CA ASP A 43 8.08 18.59 -13.53
C ASP A 43 7.31 18.14 -12.29
N LEU A 44 7.47 18.90 -11.22
CA LEU A 44 6.81 18.63 -9.93
C LEU A 44 5.28 18.77 -10.03
N ALA A 45 4.78 19.56 -10.99
CA ALA A 45 3.36 19.70 -11.23
C ALA A 45 2.76 18.40 -11.82
N ALA A 46 3.50 17.69 -12.66
CA ALA A 46 3.10 16.39 -13.17
C ALA A 46 3.01 15.34 -12.04
N ILE A 47 3.98 15.33 -11.11
CA ILE A 47 3.95 14.43 -9.94
C ILE A 47 2.74 14.73 -9.05
N LYS A 48 2.49 16.00 -8.73
CA LYS A 48 1.29 16.39 -7.97
C LYS A 48 0.01 16.03 -8.71
N GLY A 49 -0.04 16.27 -10.02
CA GLY A 49 -1.20 15.92 -10.85
C GLY A 49 -1.51 14.43 -10.82
N TYR A 50 -0.48 13.58 -10.90
CA TYR A 50 -0.59 12.14 -10.77
C TYR A 50 -1.17 11.74 -9.41
N LEU A 51 -0.61 12.26 -8.32
CA LEU A 51 -1.13 11.99 -6.97
C LEU A 51 -2.61 12.39 -6.83
N LEU A 52 -2.98 13.59 -7.30
CA LEU A 52 -4.37 14.08 -7.21
C LEU A 52 -5.37 13.26 -8.04
N GLU A 53 -4.93 12.69 -9.16
CA GLU A 53 -5.77 11.78 -9.96
C GLU A 53 -6.08 10.51 -9.16
N HIS A 54 -5.07 9.93 -8.50
CA HIS A 54 -5.22 8.67 -7.77
C HIS A 54 -5.96 8.85 -6.45
N THR A 55 -5.69 9.94 -5.71
CA THR A 55 -6.44 10.24 -4.48
C THR A 55 -7.92 10.48 -4.76
N ALA A 56 -8.25 11.16 -5.87
CA ALA A 56 -9.64 11.36 -6.27
C ALA A 56 -10.33 10.02 -6.63
N ARG A 57 -9.63 9.12 -7.36
CA ARG A 57 -10.14 7.76 -7.64
C ARG A 57 -10.37 6.98 -6.36
N LEU A 58 -9.41 6.99 -5.43
CA LEU A 58 -9.54 6.29 -4.14
C LEU A 58 -10.75 6.79 -3.34
N VAL A 59 -11.03 8.11 -3.35
CA VAL A 59 -12.24 8.67 -2.70
C VAL A 59 -13.51 8.11 -3.34
N ASP A 60 -13.58 8.04 -4.67
CA ASP A 60 -14.74 7.49 -5.36
C ASP A 60 -14.91 5.99 -5.10
N ASP A 61 -13.81 5.21 -5.13
CA ASP A 61 -13.83 3.76 -4.90
C ASP A 61 -14.18 3.41 -3.44
N THR A 62 -13.64 4.15 -2.47
CA THR A 62 -14.00 3.95 -1.06
C THR A 62 -15.45 4.35 -0.75
N ALA A 63 -16.03 5.32 -1.47
CA ALA A 63 -17.44 5.63 -1.39
C ALA A 63 -18.32 4.48 -1.92
N GLU A 64 -17.89 3.75 -2.96
CA GLU A 64 -18.55 2.55 -3.47
C GLU A 64 -18.51 1.41 -2.43
N ILE A 65 -17.33 1.16 -1.83
CA ILE A 65 -17.18 0.18 -0.73
C ILE A 65 -18.12 0.51 0.43
N ARG A 66 -18.17 1.78 0.85
CA ARG A 66 -19.08 2.22 1.92
C ARG A 66 -20.55 2.01 1.56
N ALA A 67 -20.95 2.31 0.32
CA ALA A 67 -22.33 2.11 -0.11
C ALA A 67 -22.74 0.63 -0.05
N GLY A 68 -21.89 -0.28 -0.55
CA GLY A 68 -22.11 -1.73 -0.44
C GLY A 68 -22.18 -2.22 1.01
N ALA A 69 -21.31 -1.68 1.88
CA ALA A 69 -21.34 -1.99 3.31
C ALA A 69 -22.64 -1.48 4.00
N GLU A 70 -23.19 -0.34 3.58
CA GLU A 70 -24.48 0.17 4.07
C GLU A 70 -25.64 -0.73 3.66
N ASP A 71 -25.65 -1.22 2.42
CA ASP A 71 -26.68 -2.14 1.91
C ASP A 71 -26.63 -3.48 2.67
N TYR A 72 -25.43 -4.06 2.81
CA TYR A 72 -25.21 -5.28 3.58
C TYR A 72 -25.63 -5.11 5.06
N PHE A 73 -25.25 -4.01 5.69
CA PHE A 73 -25.67 -3.69 7.06
C PHE A 73 -27.18 -3.54 7.17
N GLY A 74 -27.83 -2.90 6.19
CA GLY A 74 -29.30 -2.76 6.13
C GLY A 74 -29.99 -4.12 6.13
N LEU A 75 -29.50 -5.04 5.33
CA LEU A 75 -30.02 -6.41 5.23
C LEU A 75 -29.79 -7.20 6.53
N ALA A 76 -28.58 -7.17 7.08
CA ALA A 76 -28.26 -7.81 8.37
C ALA A 76 -29.09 -7.25 9.52
N LYS A 77 -29.31 -5.95 9.56
CA LYS A 77 -30.16 -5.28 10.56
C LYS A 77 -31.63 -5.68 10.45
N ALA A 78 -32.16 -5.85 9.24
CA ALA A 78 -33.53 -6.34 9.02
C ALA A 78 -33.67 -7.77 9.56
N ALA A 79 -32.65 -8.62 9.42
CA ALA A 79 -32.57 -9.94 10.03
C ALA A 79 -32.24 -9.91 11.54
N ARG A 80 -32.08 -8.72 12.16
CA ARG A 80 -31.65 -8.50 13.55
C ARG A 80 -30.28 -9.08 13.88
N PHE A 81 -29.37 -9.09 12.90
CA PHE A 81 -28.02 -9.68 12.97
C PHE A 81 -28.05 -11.18 13.29
N ASP A 82 -29.16 -11.86 13.00
CA ASP A 82 -29.24 -13.32 12.98
C ASP A 82 -28.77 -13.82 11.60
N TYR A 83 -27.50 -14.14 11.50
CA TYR A 83 -26.86 -14.50 10.24
C TYR A 83 -27.32 -15.87 9.72
N ALA A 84 -27.73 -16.80 10.59
CA ALA A 84 -28.33 -18.04 10.15
C ALA A 84 -29.66 -17.80 9.44
N ARG A 85 -30.50 -16.95 10.01
CA ARG A 85 -31.76 -16.50 9.42
C ARG A 85 -31.50 -15.69 8.14
N LEU A 86 -30.48 -14.81 8.15
CA LEU A 86 -30.09 -14.01 6.99
C LEU A 86 -29.78 -14.91 5.78
N LEU A 87 -28.96 -15.94 5.95
CA LEU A 87 -28.66 -16.91 4.90
C LEU A 87 -29.89 -17.75 4.52
N GLN A 88 -30.73 -18.10 5.46
CA GLN A 88 -31.92 -18.87 5.16
C GLN A 88 -32.95 -18.10 4.29
N GLU A 89 -33.09 -16.80 4.54
CA GLU A 89 -34.14 -15.97 3.91
C GLU A 89 -33.61 -15.19 2.69
N HIS A 90 -32.26 -14.85 2.65
CA HIS A 90 -31.67 -13.89 1.72
C HIS A 90 -30.31 -14.34 1.15
N ARG A 91 -30.02 -15.64 1.05
CA ARG A 91 -28.72 -16.18 0.64
C ARG A 91 -28.19 -15.53 -0.66
N GLU A 92 -28.99 -15.54 -1.72
CA GLU A 92 -28.61 -14.98 -3.03
C GLU A 92 -28.30 -13.48 -2.97
N GLU A 93 -29.04 -12.73 -2.16
CA GLU A 93 -28.82 -11.29 -1.96
C GLU A 93 -27.52 -11.05 -1.19
N VAL A 94 -27.27 -11.85 -0.13
CA VAL A 94 -26.01 -11.82 0.63
C VAL A 94 -24.82 -12.16 -0.26
N ARG A 95 -24.95 -13.22 -1.09
CA ARG A 95 -23.91 -13.62 -2.05
C ARG A 95 -23.58 -12.47 -2.99
N GLY A 96 -24.59 -11.85 -3.61
CA GLY A 96 -24.38 -10.72 -4.50
C GLY A 96 -23.67 -9.56 -3.80
N LEU A 97 -24.07 -9.19 -2.58
CA LEU A 97 -23.42 -8.12 -1.83
C LEU A 97 -21.96 -8.43 -1.43
N VAL A 98 -21.65 -9.69 -1.16
CA VAL A 98 -20.27 -10.12 -0.87
C VAL A 98 -19.42 -10.09 -2.15
N GLU A 99 -19.92 -10.60 -3.28
CA GLU A 99 -19.26 -10.53 -4.57
C GLU A 99 -19.02 -9.07 -5.01
N ASP A 100 -19.99 -8.19 -4.80
CA ASP A 100 -19.87 -6.75 -5.05
C ASP A 100 -18.82 -6.09 -4.14
N ALA A 101 -18.76 -6.48 -2.86
CA ALA A 101 -17.75 -5.99 -1.92
C ALA A 101 -16.32 -6.40 -2.34
N GLN A 102 -16.14 -7.65 -2.79
CA GLN A 102 -14.88 -8.16 -3.31
C GLN A 102 -14.45 -7.42 -4.60
N ALA A 103 -15.40 -7.20 -5.51
CA ALA A 103 -15.16 -6.46 -6.74
C ALA A 103 -14.82 -4.98 -6.48
N ALA A 104 -15.50 -4.34 -5.54
CA ALA A 104 -15.24 -2.96 -5.15
C ALA A 104 -13.84 -2.80 -4.54
N PHE A 105 -13.41 -3.73 -3.67
CA PHE A 105 -12.05 -3.73 -3.14
C PHE A 105 -11.00 -3.95 -4.24
N ALA A 106 -11.20 -4.96 -5.10
CA ALA A 106 -10.28 -5.25 -6.21
C ALA A 106 -10.13 -4.07 -7.19
N LYS A 107 -11.14 -3.21 -7.29
CA LYS A 107 -11.10 -1.96 -8.05
C LYS A 107 -10.39 -0.84 -7.30
N ALA A 108 -10.59 -0.72 -5.98
CA ALA A 108 -10.00 0.32 -5.15
C ALA A 108 -8.49 0.13 -4.92
N ASN A 109 -8.02 -1.13 -4.82
CA ASN A 109 -6.63 -1.46 -4.52
C ASN A 109 -5.64 -0.76 -5.48
N PRO A 110 -5.75 -0.88 -6.82
CA PRO A 110 -4.84 -0.20 -7.73
C PRO A 110 -4.88 1.33 -7.60
N SER A 111 -6.01 1.92 -7.18
CA SER A 111 -6.10 3.37 -6.99
C SER A 111 -5.16 3.88 -5.89
N TYR A 112 -4.85 3.02 -4.90
CA TYR A 112 -3.86 3.31 -3.87
C TYR A 112 -2.45 2.87 -4.30
N GLU A 113 -2.27 1.63 -4.75
CA GLU A 113 -0.97 1.05 -5.06
C GLU A 113 -0.19 1.85 -6.13
N GLU A 114 -0.88 2.38 -7.13
CA GLU A 114 -0.28 3.23 -8.17
C GLU A 114 0.35 4.50 -7.59
N MET A 115 -0.19 5.06 -6.48
CA MET A 115 0.34 6.27 -5.84
C MET A 115 1.13 6.00 -4.54
N GLU A 116 1.15 4.77 -4.03
CA GLU A 116 1.80 4.41 -2.76
C GLU A 116 3.25 4.91 -2.70
N GLY A 117 4.01 4.76 -3.81
CA GLY A 117 5.38 5.23 -3.86
C GLY A 117 5.56 6.72 -3.54
N VAL A 118 4.55 7.56 -3.81
CA VAL A 118 4.55 8.98 -3.43
C VAL A 118 4.02 9.14 -2.00
N VAL A 119 2.92 8.49 -1.64
CA VAL A 119 2.29 8.64 -0.31
C VAL A 119 3.24 8.16 0.78
N ALA A 120 3.76 6.94 0.68
CA ALA A 120 4.68 6.36 1.66
C ALA A 120 6.06 7.01 1.66
N GLY A 121 6.52 7.44 0.47
CA GLY A 121 7.87 7.98 0.31
C GLY A 121 8.02 9.48 0.61
N VAL A 122 6.93 10.23 0.73
CA VAL A 122 6.97 11.67 1.06
C VAL A 122 6.66 11.85 2.56
N PRO A 123 7.60 12.36 3.38
CA PRO A 123 7.46 12.39 4.85
C PRO A 123 6.18 13.06 5.35
N SER A 124 5.70 14.11 4.66
CA SER A 124 4.45 14.80 5.04
C SER A 124 3.17 14.04 4.71
N LEU A 125 3.25 12.95 3.94
CA LEU A 125 2.13 12.09 3.55
C LEU A 125 2.22 10.67 4.13
N ALA A 126 3.38 10.24 4.61
CA ALA A 126 3.69 8.86 5.01
C ALA A 126 2.78 8.32 6.14
N GLU A 127 2.19 9.19 6.99
CA GLU A 127 1.22 8.74 8.00
C GLU A 127 -0.02 8.10 7.34
N TYR A 128 -0.42 8.58 6.14
CA TYR A 128 -1.55 8.00 5.42
C TYR A 128 -1.27 6.60 4.89
N ASP A 129 -0.02 6.31 4.57
CA ASP A 129 0.42 4.96 4.21
C ASP A 129 0.25 3.98 5.37
N VAL A 130 0.71 4.35 6.56
CA VAL A 130 0.48 3.56 7.79
C VAL A 130 -1.00 3.31 8.04
N ILE A 131 -1.86 4.28 7.75
CA ILE A 131 -3.32 4.16 7.95
C ILE A 131 -3.96 3.27 6.89
N ILE A 132 -3.55 3.38 5.63
CA ILE A 132 -4.25 2.76 4.50
C ILE A 132 -3.70 1.39 4.18
N ASP A 133 -2.36 1.19 4.12
CA ASP A 133 -1.76 -0.06 3.64
C ASP A 133 -0.69 -0.67 4.57
N ALA A 134 0.25 0.09 5.11
CA ALA A 134 1.43 -0.48 5.77
C ALA A 134 1.25 -0.79 7.26
N GLY A 135 0.28 -0.18 7.96
CA GLY A 135 0.18 -0.27 9.40
C GLY A 135 -0.32 -1.62 9.91
N GLY A 136 0.39 -2.14 10.93
CA GLY A 136 0.05 -3.38 11.62
C GLY A 136 -1.09 -3.24 12.64
N ASP A 137 -1.49 -4.36 13.24
CA ASP A 137 -2.45 -4.37 14.33
C ASP A 137 -1.76 -4.21 15.72
N ALA A 138 -2.55 -4.12 16.79
CA ALA A 138 -2.06 -3.95 18.16
C ALA A 138 -1.04 -5.01 18.64
N SER A 139 -0.86 -6.12 17.92
CA SER A 139 0.17 -7.13 18.24
C SER A 139 1.56 -6.72 17.74
N GLU A 140 1.64 -5.70 16.90
CA GLU A 140 2.85 -5.13 16.31
C GLU A 140 2.99 -3.65 16.72
N PRO A 141 3.30 -3.36 17.98
CA PRO A 141 3.16 -2.01 18.55
C PRO A 141 4.06 -0.96 17.89
N ASP A 142 5.15 -1.37 17.24
CA ASP A 142 6.08 -0.46 16.55
C ASP A 142 5.55 0.01 15.18
N SER A 143 4.59 -0.71 14.60
CA SER A 143 3.95 -0.42 13.31
C SER A 143 2.43 -0.29 13.41
N ALA A 144 1.86 -0.37 14.61
CA ALA A 144 0.41 -0.37 14.80
C ALA A 144 -0.23 0.92 14.29
N VAL A 145 -1.37 0.77 13.61
CA VAL A 145 -2.17 1.91 13.15
C VAL A 145 -2.53 2.87 14.30
N PRO A 146 -2.63 4.19 14.04
CA PRO A 146 -2.89 5.19 15.09
C PRO A 146 -4.38 5.33 15.47
N PHE A 147 -5.25 4.39 15.04
CA PHE A 147 -6.69 4.50 15.24
C PHE A 147 -7.34 3.21 15.78
N ASP A 148 -8.52 3.37 16.34
CA ASP A 148 -9.44 2.30 16.71
C ASP A 148 -10.67 2.36 15.81
N ILE A 149 -11.34 1.23 15.55
CA ILE A 149 -12.65 1.21 14.88
C ILE A 149 -13.76 1.13 15.94
N GLU A 150 -14.65 2.09 15.91
CA GLU A 150 -15.86 2.08 16.73
C GLU A 150 -17.10 1.75 15.89
N THR A 151 -17.76 0.65 16.22
CA THR A 151 -18.92 0.17 15.45
C THR A 151 -20.23 0.85 15.86
N PRO A 152 -21.27 0.88 14.98
CA PRO A 152 -22.60 1.39 15.33
C PRO A 152 -23.23 0.74 16.57
N ALA A 153 -22.89 -0.51 16.89
CA ALA A 153 -23.33 -1.19 18.12
C ALA A 153 -22.52 -0.82 19.37
N GLY A 154 -21.52 0.06 19.25
CA GLY A 154 -20.67 0.51 20.37
C GLY A 154 -19.57 -0.47 20.75
N ARG A 155 -19.19 -1.39 19.87
CA ARG A 155 -18.00 -2.22 20.03
C ARG A 155 -16.77 -1.45 19.55
N THR A 156 -15.64 -1.64 20.22
CA THR A 156 -14.35 -1.04 19.82
C THR A 156 -13.37 -2.13 19.43
N PHE A 157 -12.81 -2.00 18.24
CA PHE A 157 -11.67 -2.79 17.77
C PHE A 157 -10.41 -1.92 17.89
N LYS A 158 -9.52 -2.30 18.81
CA LYS A 158 -8.30 -1.55 19.13
C LYS A 158 -7.24 -1.81 18.07
N GLN A 159 -6.76 -0.74 17.42
CA GLN A 159 -5.69 -0.80 16.44
C GLN A 159 -5.78 -2.07 15.58
N PRO A 160 -6.84 -2.22 14.77
CA PRO A 160 -7.16 -3.51 14.16
C PRO A 160 -6.31 -3.88 12.95
N GLY A 161 -5.50 -2.96 12.43
CA GLY A 161 -4.72 -3.00 11.20
C GLY A 161 -5.14 -1.91 10.23
N ASN A 162 -4.44 -1.77 9.12
CA ASN A 162 -4.68 -0.79 8.06
C ASN A 162 -5.96 -1.08 7.26
N PHE A 163 -6.46 -0.10 6.50
CA PHE A 163 -7.76 -0.23 5.83
C PHE A 163 -7.78 -1.24 4.70
N ASN A 164 -6.71 -1.39 3.91
CA ASN A 164 -6.64 -2.41 2.88
C ASN A 164 -6.78 -3.80 3.51
N PHE A 165 -6.03 -4.08 4.57
CA PHE A 165 -6.16 -5.31 5.34
C PHE A 165 -7.58 -5.51 5.89
N LEU A 166 -8.18 -4.48 6.49
CA LEU A 166 -9.51 -4.59 7.11
C LEU A 166 -10.58 -4.91 6.09
N ILE A 167 -10.62 -4.18 4.98
CA ILE A 167 -11.66 -4.34 3.96
C ILE A 167 -11.48 -5.64 3.19
N GLU A 168 -10.26 -5.93 2.72
CA GLU A 168 -9.98 -7.15 1.97
C GLU A 168 -10.30 -8.41 2.77
N THR A 169 -9.71 -8.51 3.98
CA THR A 169 -9.87 -9.72 4.80
C THR A 169 -11.29 -9.91 5.30
N THR A 170 -12.06 -8.83 5.43
CA THR A 170 -13.47 -8.88 5.75
C THR A 170 -14.29 -9.39 4.57
N ALA A 171 -14.05 -8.85 3.36
CA ALA A 171 -14.78 -9.23 2.15
C ALA A 171 -14.48 -10.67 1.71
N TYR A 172 -13.24 -11.14 1.89
CA TYR A 172 -12.82 -12.49 1.50
C TYR A 172 -12.87 -13.54 2.63
N GLY A 173 -13.22 -13.14 3.85
CA GLY A 173 -13.38 -14.06 4.98
C GLY A 173 -12.08 -14.59 5.58
N THR A 174 -10.92 -14.03 5.25
CA THR A 174 -9.61 -14.54 5.65
C THR A 174 -9.19 -14.16 7.08
N GLU A 175 -9.84 -13.17 7.70
CA GLU A 175 -9.65 -12.81 9.12
C GLU A 175 -10.92 -13.10 9.94
N PRO A 176 -10.95 -14.18 10.73
CA PRO A 176 -12.14 -14.58 11.49
C PRO A 176 -12.63 -13.54 12.52
N ARG A 177 -11.76 -12.60 12.95
CA ARG A 177 -12.15 -11.53 13.89
C ARG A 177 -13.23 -10.61 13.31
N PHE A 178 -13.30 -10.52 11.99
CA PHE A 178 -14.17 -9.61 11.24
C PHE A 178 -15.38 -10.31 10.62
N GLN A 179 -15.54 -11.61 10.89
CA GLN A 179 -16.62 -12.41 10.37
C GLN A 179 -17.75 -12.57 11.41
N ALA A 180 -18.97 -12.79 10.92
CA ALA A 180 -20.11 -13.17 11.73
C ALA A 180 -19.84 -14.48 12.49
N LYS A 181 -20.36 -14.58 13.69
CA LYS A 181 -20.12 -15.74 14.54
C LYS A 181 -21.28 -16.71 14.51
N GLY A 182 -20.98 -18.02 14.61
CA GLY A 182 -21.97 -19.07 14.83
C GLY A 182 -22.67 -19.55 13.55
N THR A 183 -22.30 -19.06 12.38
CA THR A 183 -22.86 -19.47 11.09
C THR A 183 -21.72 -19.64 10.09
N GLN A 184 -21.74 -20.72 9.30
CA GLN A 184 -20.79 -20.89 8.21
C GLN A 184 -21.20 -20.06 7.00
N PRO A 185 -20.25 -19.45 6.27
CA PRO A 185 -20.52 -18.67 5.07
C PRO A 185 -20.70 -19.56 3.84
N ASP A 186 -21.68 -20.44 3.85
CA ASP A 186 -22.10 -21.24 2.69
C ASP A 186 -23.02 -20.39 1.82
N LEU A 187 -22.47 -19.67 0.86
CA LEU A 187 -23.20 -18.70 0.03
C LEU A 187 -23.80 -19.33 -1.22
N ASP A 188 -23.30 -20.44 -1.72
CA ASP A 188 -23.85 -21.13 -2.89
C ASP A 188 -24.82 -22.28 -2.50
N GLY A 189 -24.80 -22.73 -1.25
CA GLY A 189 -25.74 -23.71 -0.72
C GLY A 189 -25.34 -25.15 -0.92
N ASP A 190 -24.07 -25.42 -1.22
CA ASP A 190 -23.57 -26.78 -1.41
C ASP A 190 -23.27 -27.52 -0.09
N GLY A 191 -23.23 -26.80 1.04
CA GLY A 191 -23.00 -27.31 2.40
C GLY A 191 -21.56 -27.22 2.88
N GLU A 192 -20.65 -26.67 2.07
CA GLU A 192 -19.26 -26.41 2.41
C GLU A 192 -19.05 -24.89 2.48
N ALA A 193 -17.96 -24.45 3.06
CA ALA A 193 -17.54 -23.04 3.06
C ALA A 193 -16.20 -22.95 2.32
N GLU A 194 -16.20 -22.34 1.18
CA GLU A 194 -15.06 -22.24 0.31
C GLU A 194 -14.37 -20.87 0.39
N PHE A 195 -13.19 -20.79 -0.19
CA PHE A 195 -12.49 -19.51 -0.28
C PHE A 195 -13.30 -18.51 -1.15
N GLY A 196 -13.45 -17.30 -0.64
CA GLY A 196 -14.25 -16.25 -1.27
C GLY A 196 -15.69 -16.22 -0.78
N GLU A 197 -16.17 -17.28 -0.14
CA GLU A 197 -17.40 -17.23 0.63
C GLU A 197 -17.11 -16.60 1.99
N SER A 198 -17.73 -15.48 2.26
CA SER A 198 -17.56 -14.75 3.51
C SER A 198 -18.91 -14.34 4.08
N LEU A 199 -18.96 -14.14 5.38
CA LEU A 199 -20.11 -13.59 6.06
C LEU A 199 -19.62 -12.47 6.99
N PRO A 200 -19.36 -11.28 6.45
CA PRO A 200 -18.85 -10.15 7.22
C PRO A 200 -19.68 -9.88 8.47
N ASP A 201 -19.02 -9.53 9.58
CA ASP A 201 -19.69 -8.86 10.68
C ASP A 201 -20.14 -7.48 10.17
N ALA A 202 -21.43 -7.34 9.87
CA ALA A 202 -21.97 -6.17 9.19
C ALA A 202 -21.75 -4.86 9.96
N ASP A 203 -21.70 -4.94 11.29
CA ASP A 203 -21.46 -3.80 12.17
C ASP A 203 -20.00 -3.32 12.07
N PHE A 204 -19.06 -4.27 12.03
CA PHE A 204 -17.66 -3.99 11.81
C PHE A 204 -17.36 -3.50 10.38
N TYR A 205 -17.89 -4.21 9.37
CA TYR A 205 -17.62 -3.88 7.97
C TYR A 205 -18.09 -2.48 7.61
N LEU A 206 -19.29 -2.09 8.07
CA LEU A 206 -19.80 -0.73 7.87
C LEU A 206 -18.90 0.33 8.54
N ALA A 207 -18.42 0.07 9.76
CA ALA A 207 -17.57 1.01 10.47
C ALA A 207 -16.22 1.17 9.75
N ALA A 208 -15.57 0.07 9.37
CA ALA A 208 -14.31 0.08 8.63
C ALA A 208 -14.44 0.79 7.27
N ALA A 209 -15.51 0.51 6.51
CA ALA A 209 -15.75 1.16 5.22
C ALA A 209 -15.98 2.67 5.33
N ARG A 210 -16.67 3.14 6.38
CA ARG A 210 -16.87 4.57 6.63
C ARG A 210 -15.58 5.27 7.00
N ASP A 211 -14.78 4.65 7.84
CA ASP A 211 -13.51 5.23 8.25
C ASP A 211 -12.50 5.21 7.09
N PHE A 212 -12.52 4.19 6.23
CA PHE A 212 -11.68 4.15 5.03
C PHE A 212 -12.01 5.33 4.08
N GLU A 213 -13.30 5.55 3.75
CA GLU A 213 -13.70 6.71 2.94
C GLU A 213 -13.30 8.05 3.60
N LYS A 214 -13.39 8.15 4.92
CA LYS A 214 -12.96 9.34 5.67
C LYS A 214 -11.47 9.60 5.45
N TYR A 215 -10.61 8.58 5.66
CA TYR A 215 -9.16 8.75 5.51
C TYR A 215 -8.72 8.93 4.06
N ALA A 216 -9.41 8.33 3.10
CA ALA A 216 -9.19 8.62 1.67
C ALA A 216 -9.44 10.10 1.34
N LYS A 217 -10.50 10.70 1.91
CA LYS A 217 -10.79 12.14 1.77
C LYS A 217 -9.76 13.01 2.48
N GLU A 218 -9.26 12.58 3.63
CA GLU A 218 -8.21 13.31 4.36
C GLU A 218 -6.90 13.29 3.57
N LEU A 219 -6.53 12.13 2.98
CA LEU A 219 -5.38 12.03 2.07
C LEU A 219 -5.54 12.92 0.83
N ASP A 220 -6.72 12.93 0.18
CA ASP A 220 -6.97 13.81 -0.98
C ASP A 220 -6.83 15.30 -0.60
N ALA A 221 -7.31 15.69 0.58
CA ALA A 221 -7.15 17.05 1.09
C ALA A 221 -5.66 17.38 1.35
N ALA A 222 -4.92 16.48 1.99
CA ALA A 222 -3.49 16.65 2.22
C ALA A 222 -2.69 16.73 0.92
N ALA A 223 -3.01 15.89 -0.08
CA ALA A 223 -2.39 15.91 -1.40
C ALA A 223 -2.64 17.24 -2.14
N ARG A 224 -3.81 17.86 -1.97
CA ARG A 224 -4.11 19.20 -2.53
C ARG A 224 -3.26 20.31 -1.89
N GLU A 225 -3.01 20.21 -0.60
CA GLU A 225 -2.20 21.16 0.16
C GLU A 225 -0.69 20.93 -0.01
N TRP A 226 -0.28 19.71 -0.34
CA TRP A 226 1.12 19.37 -0.55
C TRP A 226 1.73 20.19 -1.70
N GLU A 227 2.85 20.84 -1.42
CA GLU A 227 3.66 21.57 -2.41
C GLU A 227 4.95 20.76 -2.67
N PRO A 228 4.98 19.94 -3.75
CA PRO A 228 6.09 19.04 -4.02
C PRO A 228 7.42 19.75 -4.21
N THR A 229 8.47 19.19 -3.64
CA THR A 229 9.85 19.60 -3.85
C THR A 229 10.63 18.53 -4.61
N ALA A 230 11.78 18.89 -5.17
CA ALA A 230 12.69 17.90 -5.73
C ALA A 230 13.24 16.97 -4.64
N GLY A 231 13.36 17.45 -3.40
CA GLY A 231 13.70 16.64 -2.22
C GLY A 231 12.69 15.55 -1.98
N ASP A 232 11.38 15.88 -1.94
CA ASP A 232 10.30 14.90 -1.75
C ASP A 232 10.36 13.80 -2.83
N ALA A 233 10.46 14.19 -4.10
CA ALA A 233 10.49 13.25 -5.20
C ALA A 233 11.70 12.29 -5.14
N LEU A 234 12.88 12.81 -4.82
CA LEU A 234 14.09 11.98 -4.68
C LEU A 234 14.04 11.13 -3.40
N THR A 235 13.45 11.65 -2.31
CA THR A 235 13.21 10.90 -1.08
C THR A 235 12.27 9.71 -1.34
N ALA A 236 11.14 9.94 -1.99
CA ALA A 236 10.20 8.88 -2.36
C ALA A 236 10.88 7.76 -3.16
N LEU A 237 11.68 8.10 -4.15
CA LEU A 237 12.43 7.12 -4.95
C LEU A 237 13.47 6.33 -4.13
N VAL A 238 14.17 6.98 -3.19
CA VAL A 238 15.20 6.32 -2.38
C VAL A 238 14.60 5.43 -1.29
N VAL A 239 13.48 5.86 -0.70
CA VAL A 239 12.81 5.13 0.38
C VAL A 239 12.02 3.95 -0.18
N MET A 240 11.23 4.17 -1.25
CA MET A 240 10.27 3.17 -1.72
C MET A 240 10.87 2.13 -2.69
N THR A 241 11.90 2.50 -3.48
CA THR A 241 12.47 1.52 -4.41
C THR A 241 13.03 0.27 -3.70
N PRO A 242 13.78 0.34 -2.57
CA PRO A 242 14.40 -0.83 -1.95
C PRO A 242 13.49 -1.63 -1.00
N THR A 243 12.16 -1.63 -1.20
CA THR A 243 11.20 -2.42 -0.41
C THR A 243 10.92 -3.82 -1.00
N MET A 244 11.61 -4.20 -2.06
CA MET A 244 11.31 -5.41 -2.85
C MET A 244 11.37 -6.71 -2.05
N SER A 245 12.32 -6.85 -1.11
CA SER A 245 12.41 -8.09 -0.32
C SER A 245 11.18 -8.34 0.54
N GLU A 246 10.56 -7.29 1.07
CA GLU A 246 9.34 -7.35 1.86
C GLU A 246 8.14 -7.74 1.00
N TYR A 247 7.96 -7.06 -0.13
CA TYR A 247 6.86 -7.33 -1.05
C TYR A 247 6.92 -8.74 -1.64
N PHE A 248 8.11 -9.22 -2.03
CA PHE A 248 8.26 -10.58 -2.51
C PHE A 248 8.08 -11.63 -1.39
N ALA A 249 8.41 -11.30 -0.14
CA ALA A 249 8.12 -12.17 0.99
C ALA A 249 6.61 -12.26 1.26
N ALA A 250 5.87 -11.16 1.16
CA ALA A 250 4.41 -11.17 1.24
C ALA A 250 3.80 -11.99 0.09
N TRP A 251 4.28 -11.82 -1.15
CA TRP A 251 3.83 -12.64 -2.29
C TRP A 251 4.10 -14.14 -2.05
N LYS A 252 5.30 -14.53 -1.60
CA LYS A 252 5.64 -15.90 -1.25
C LYS A 252 4.68 -16.53 -0.24
N ASN A 253 4.25 -15.74 0.74
CA ASN A 253 3.40 -16.18 1.83
C ASN A 253 1.89 -16.06 1.53
N SER A 254 1.52 -15.48 0.39
CA SER A 254 0.14 -15.30 -0.06
C SER A 254 -0.46 -16.59 -0.65
N ARG A 255 -1.76 -16.57 -0.88
CA ARG A 255 -2.47 -17.69 -1.54
C ARG A 255 -2.00 -17.95 -2.98
N PHE A 256 -1.43 -16.99 -3.66
CA PHE A 256 -0.93 -17.15 -5.04
C PHE A 256 0.22 -18.15 -5.13
N ILE A 257 1.06 -18.23 -4.10
CA ILE A 257 2.18 -19.18 -3.99
C ILE A 257 1.84 -20.34 -3.04
N ALA A 258 1.40 -20.04 -1.81
CA ALA A 258 1.23 -21.01 -0.75
C ALA A 258 -0.15 -21.71 -0.76
N GLY A 259 -1.10 -21.24 -1.58
CA GLY A 259 -2.45 -21.81 -1.64
C GLY A 259 -3.13 -21.80 -0.26
N ASP A 260 -3.69 -22.92 0.14
CA ASP A 260 -4.35 -23.06 1.45
C ASP A 260 -3.38 -23.07 2.64
N GLN A 261 -2.07 -23.08 2.40
CA GLN A 261 -1.04 -22.97 3.43
C GLN A 261 -0.55 -21.52 3.62
N ALA A 262 -1.20 -20.56 2.99
CA ALA A 262 -0.84 -19.15 3.11
C ALA A 262 -0.83 -18.73 4.58
N SER A 263 0.24 -18.03 4.97
CA SER A 263 0.31 -17.36 6.28
C SER A 263 -0.13 -15.90 6.21
N GLU A 264 -0.09 -15.34 5.00
CA GLU A 264 -0.63 -14.03 4.71
C GLU A 264 -2.15 -14.10 4.56
N LYS A 265 -2.87 -13.19 5.22
CA LYS A 265 -4.33 -13.13 5.18
C LYS A 265 -4.86 -12.13 4.16
N ALA A 266 -4.06 -11.09 3.88
CA ALA A 266 -4.28 -10.11 2.83
C ALA A 266 -3.70 -10.59 1.49
N PHE A 267 -3.72 -9.74 0.47
CA PHE A 267 -3.26 -10.03 -0.90
C PHE A 267 -3.94 -11.29 -1.47
N VAL A 268 -5.27 -11.31 -1.37
CA VAL A 268 -6.12 -12.40 -1.85
C VAL A 268 -7.03 -11.96 -3.00
N ALA A 269 -7.35 -10.66 -3.08
CA ALA A 269 -8.09 -10.04 -4.18
C ALA A 269 -7.21 -9.90 -5.43
N ALA A 270 -5.98 -9.42 -5.23
CA ALA A 270 -4.94 -9.29 -6.24
C ALA A 270 -3.65 -9.94 -5.75
N SER A 271 -2.79 -10.35 -6.69
CA SER A 271 -1.46 -10.82 -6.33
C SER A 271 -0.60 -9.64 -5.89
N ARG A 272 0.24 -9.81 -4.87
CA ARG A 272 1.23 -8.80 -4.46
C ARG A 272 2.18 -8.41 -5.62
N LEU A 273 2.27 -9.23 -6.68
CA LEU A 273 2.97 -8.85 -7.92
C LEU A 273 2.27 -7.71 -8.68
N GLN A 274 0.92 -7.60 -8.57
CA GLN A 274 0.19 -6.45 -9.13
C GLN A 274 0.61 -5.18 -8.39
N ASP A 275 0.58 -5.20 -7.06
CA ASP A 275 0.94 -4.05 -6.22
C ASP A 275 2.39 -3.60 -6.48
N ILE A 276 3.33 -4.56 -6.54
CA ILE A 276 4.73 -4.28 -6.91
C ILE A 276 4.84 -3.59 -8.28
N ALA A 277 4.06 -4.04 -9.27
CA ALA A 277 4.08 -3.45 -10.60
C ALA A 277 3.49 -2.04 -10.59
N ASP A 278 2.40 -1.81 -9.87
CA ASP A 278 1.72 -0.53 -9.76
C ASP A 278 2.59 0.50 -9.03
N ILE A 279 3.17 0.15 -7.88
CA ILE A 279 4.11 1.00 -7.12
C ILE A 279 5.32 1.39 -7.96
N LEU A 280 5.96 0.40 -8.60
CA LEU A 280 7.13 0.66 -9.45
C LEU A 280 6.75 1.50 -10.68
N GLY A 281 5.54 1.35 -11.23
CA GLY A 281 5.01 2.19 -12.30
C GLY A 281 4.91 3.66 -11.87
N GLY A 282 4.39 3.92 -10.67
CA GLY A 282 4.35 5.24 -10.04
C GLY A 282 5.74 5.83 -9.83
N LEU A 283 6.69 5.02 -9.33
CA LEU A 283 8.09 5.44 -9.14
C LEU A 283 8.80 5.74 -10.45
N VAL A 284 8.54 5.00 -11.54
CA VAL A 284 9.02 5.32 -12.88
C VAL A 284 8.53 6.70 -13.30
N LEU A 285 7.23 6.99 -13.14
CA LEU A 285 6.67 8.31 -13.44
C LEU A 285 7.35 9.41 -12.62
N VAL A 286 7.55 9.21 -11.33
CA VAL A 286 8.26 10.18 -10.47
C VAL A 286 9.67 10.41 -11.00
N TYR A 287 10.40 9.35 -11.33
CA TYR A 287 11.76 9.46 -11.84
C TYR A 287 11.84 10.21 -13.19
N ASP A 288 10.95 9.91 -14.12
CA ASP A 288 10.89 10.55 -15.43
C ASP A 288 10.74 12.06 -15.31
N ASN A 289 9.95 12.51 -14.32
CA ASN A 289 9.70 13.93 -14.06
C ASN A 289 10.86 14.65 -13.35
N VAL A 290 11.78 13.92 -12.69
CA VAL A 290 13.00 14.49 -12.08
C VAL A 290 14.29 14.14 -12.83
N GLN A 291 14.24 13.26 -13.81
CA GLN A 291 15.40 12.81 -14.60
C GLN A 291 16.19 13.97 -15.23
N PRO A 292 15.55 15.03 -15.79
CA PRO A 292 16.30 16.17 -16.33
C PRO A 292 17.13 16.91 -15.27
N LEU A 293 16.63 16.95 -14.03
CA LEU A 293 17.39 17.51 -12.89
C LEU A 293 18.57 16.62 -12.52
N VAL A 294 18.37 15.31 -12.40
CA VAL A 294 19.41 14.31 -12.12
C VAL A 294 20.49 14.34 -13.20
N ALA A 295 20.11 14.52 -14.47
CA ALA A 295 21.03 14.60 -15.60
C ALA A 295 22.00 15.79 -15.53
N LYS A 296 21.70 16.84 -14.77
CA LYS A 296 22.63 17.95 -14.50
C LYS A 296 23.78 17.52 -13.60
N ALA A 297 23.54 16.62 -12.67
CA ALA A 297 24.60 16.06 -11.85
C ALA A 297 25.49 15.09 -12.66
N ASP A 298 24.86 14.22 -13.44
CA ASP A 298 25.52 13.24 -14.30
C ASP A 298 24.54 12.67 -15.33
N SER A 299 24.62 13.10 -16.57
CA SER A 299 23.70 12.68 -17.63
C SER A 299 23.82 11.21 -18.03
N GLN A 300 24.94 10.56 -17.79
CA GLN A 300 25.09 9.13 -18.03
C GLN A 300 24.45 8.33 -16.92
N GLN A 301 24.71 8.69 -15.67
CA GLN A 301 24.10 8.08 -14.50
C GLN A 301 22.58 8.22 -14.53
N ALA A 302 22.06 9.41 -14.91
CA ALA A 302 20.61 9.62 -15.01
C ALA A 302 19.93 8.62 -15.96
N ARG A 303 20.46 8.45 -17.17
CA ARG A 303 19.93 7.46 -18.14
C ARG A 303 20.10 6.01 -17.66
N GLN A 304 21.17 5.71 -16.95
CA GLN A 304 21.38 4.37 -16.42
C GLN A 304 20.39 4.04 -15.31
N THR A 305 20.09 5.00 -14.43
CA THR A 305 19.09 4.86 -13.36
C THR A 305 17.70 4.68 -13.95
N GLU A 306 17.30 5.50 -14.95
CA GLU A 306 16.05 5.37 -15.70
C GLU A 306 15.88 3.94 -16.23
N GLN A 307 16.85 3.45 -17.02
CA GLN A 307 16.82 2.11 -17.58
C GLN A 307 16.77 1.01 -16.51
N SER A 308 17.44 1.22 -15.38
CA SER A 308 17.44 0.23 -14.29
C SER A 308 16.08 0.16 -13.59
N LEU A 309 15.43 1.31 -13.38
CA LEU A 309 14.09 1.38 -12.78
C LEU A 309 13.04 0.80 -13.72
N GLU A 310 13.07 1.14 -15.02
CA GLU A 310 12.21 0.54 -16.04
C GLU A 310 12.39 -0.99 -16.12
N GLN A 311 13.62 -1.49 -15.99
CA GLN A 311 13.89 -2.92 -15.98
C GLN A 311 13.38 -3.61 -14.72
N LEU A 312 13.40 -2.95 -13.58
CA LEU A 312 12.86 -3.46 -12.33
C LEU A 312 11.32 -3.55 -12.41
N HIS A 313 10.67 -2.49 -12.90
CA HIS A 313 9.24 -2.47 -13.19
C HIS A 313 8.85 -3.56 -14.22
N GLY A 314 9.60 -3.65 -15.32
CA GLY A 314 9.40 -4.68 -16.34
C GLY A 314 9.57 -6.11 -15.82
N LEU A 315 10.42 -6.34 -14.82
CA LEU A 315 10.53 -7.62 -14.13
C LEU A 315 9.22 -7.95 -13.40
N ALA A 316 8.71 -7.04 -12.56
CA ALA A 316 7.47 -7.24 -11.82
C ALA A 316 6.27 -7.49 -12.74
N ALA A 317 6.07 -6.64 -13.72
CA ALA A 317 5.02 -6.78 -14.73
C ALA A 317 5.13 -8.09 -15.54
N GLY A 318 6.35 -8.53 -15.86
CA GLY A 318 6.60 -9.79 -16.54
C GLY A 318 6.28 -11.02 -15.68
N LEU A 319 6.54 -10.97 -14.38
CA LEU A 319 6.18 -12.02 -13.42
C LEU A 319 4.66 -12.10 -13.25
N LEU A 320 4.00 -10.96 -13.06
CA LEU A 320 2.55 -10.85 -13.01
C LEU A 320 1.88 -11.43 -14.26
N ALA A 321 2.38 -11.07 -15.44
CA ALA A 321 1.84 -11.61 -16.70
C ALA A 321 1.97 -13.13 -16.79
N ARG A 322 3.05 -13.71 -16.28
CA ARG A 322 3.24 -15.17 -16.21
C ARG A 322 2.26 -15.82 -15.23
N GLU A 323 2.09 -15.22 -14.05
CA GLU A 323 1.13 -15.70 -13.03
C GLU A 323 -0.30 -15.68 -13.58
N ASN A 324 -0.71 -14.57 -14.21
CA ASN A 324 -2.02 -14.41 -14.85
C ASN A 324 -2.22 -15.39 -16.04
N ALA A 325 -1.15 -15.80 -16.70
CA ALA A 325 -1.16 -16.85 -17.71
C ALA A 325 -1.22 -18.29 -17.10
N GLY A 326 -1.32 -18.41 -15.79
CA GLY A 326 -1.47 -19.68 -15.08
C GLY A 326 -0.15 -20.34 -14.63
N HIS A 327 0.99 -19.63 -14.78
CA HIS A 327 2.26 -20.14 -14.24
C HIS A 327 2.19 -20.18 -12.70
N LYS A 328 2.55 -21.30 -12.12
CA LYS A 328 2.63 -21.46 -10.67
C LYS A 328 4.08 -21.34 -10.24
N PHE A 329 4.36 -20.25 -9.51
CA PHE A 329 5.66 -20.05 -8.91
C PHE A 329 5.80 -20.85 -7.62
N THR A 330 7.03 -21.19 -7.26
CA THR A 330 7.37 -21.83 -5.99
C THR A 330 7.87 -20.80 -4.99
N ALA A 331 7.86 -21.15 -3.70
CA ALA A 331 8.44 -20.30 -2.65
C ALA A 331 9.94 -20.01 -2.87
N GLU A 332 10.70 -20.99 -3.42
CA GLU A 332 12.12 -20.85 -3.74
C GLU A 332 12.35 -19.89 -4.91
N GLU A 333 11.48 -19.94 -5.93
CA GLU A 333 11.51 -18.96 -7.03
C GLU A 333 11.20 -17.55 -6.51
N ALA A 334 10.19 -17.40 -5.64
CA ALA A 334 9.85 -16.11 -5.03
C ALA A 334 11.01 -15.52 -4.21
N ASP A 335 11.68 -16.33 -3.38
CA ASP A 335 12.86 -15.91 -2.63
C ASP A 335 14.02 -15.47 -3.54
N THR A 336 14.26 -16.23 -4.62
CA THR A 336 15.32 -15.93 -5.58
C THR A 336 15.03 -14.64 -6.33
N LEU A 337 13.81 -14.46 -6.81
CA LEU A 337 13.36 -13.29 -7.55
C LEU A 337 13.36 -12.05 -6.66
N GLY A 338 12.88 -12.19 -5.41
CA GLY A 338 12.88 -11.10 -4.43
C GLY A 338 14.29 -10.62 -4.11
N SER A 339 15.24 -11.54 -3.89
CA SER A 339 16.65 -11.17 -3.66
C SER A 339 17.25 -10.42 -4.85
N GLN A 340 16.99 -10.88 -6.08
CA GLN A 340 17.47 -10.21 -7.30
C GLN A 340 16.83 -8.85 -7.51
N ALA A 341 15.53 -8.71 -7.18
CA ALA A 341 14.82 -7.43 -7.25
C ALA A 341 15.39 -6.44 -6.22
N GLN A 342 15.63 -6.90 -4.99
CA GLN A 342 16.20 -6.08 -3.91
C GLN A 342 17.60 -5.58 -4.25
N GLU A 343 18.51 -6.41 -4.75
CA GLU A 343 19.86 -6.00 -5.16
C GLU A 343 19.82 -4.88 -6.23
N ARG A 344 18.89 -4.99 -7.20
CA ARG A 344 18.72 -3.95 -8.23
C ARG A 344 18.14 -2.68 -7.63
N ALA A 345 17.15 -2.79 -6.79
CA ALA A 345 16.48 -1.69 -6.13
C ALA A 345 17.44 -0.86 -5.25
N GLU A 346 18.30 -1.53 -4.46
CA GLU A 346 19.34 -0.89 -3.66
C GLU A 346 20.38 -0.15 -4.52
N ALA A 347 20.75 -0.73 -5.67
CA ALA A 347 21.66 -0.07 -6.61
C ALA A 347 21.04 1.19 -7.21
N ILE A 348 19.74 1.18 -7.54
CA ILE A 348 18.97 2.34 -8.04
C ILE A 348 18.92 3.43 -6.96
N ALA A 349 18.50 3.09 -5.74
CA ALA A 349 18.43 4.03 -4.62
C ALA A 349 19.82 4.67 -4.33
N GLY A 350 20.89 3.88 -4.36
CA GLY A 350 22.25 4.38 -4.21
C GLY A 350 22.68 5.35 -5.32
N GLN A 351 22.27 5.14 -6.57
CA GLN A 351 22.53 6.06 -7.68
C GLN A 351 21.79 7.39 -7.50
N ILE A 352 20.51 7.33 -7.07
CA ILE A 352 19.69 8.52 -6.83
C ILE A 352 20.26 9.33 -5.66
N THR A 353 20.63 8.67 -4.55
CA THR A 353 21.30 9.31 -3.41
C THR A 353 22.58 10.04 -3.80
N GLN A 354 23.41 9.43 -4.66
CA GLN A 354 24.62 10.08 -5.15
C GLN A 354 24.32 11.31 -6.02
N ALA A 355 23.27 11.25 -6.83
CA ALA A 355 22.85 12.37 -7.66
C ALA A 355 22.32 13.52 -6.80
N ALA A 356 21.47 13.24 -5.81
CA ALA A 356 20.97 14.21 -4.85
C ALA A 356 22.10 14.94 -4.12
N ALA A 357 23.11 14.18 -3.64
CA ALA A 357 24.27 14.76 -2.98
C ALA A 357 25.09 15.71 -3.92
N LYS A 358 25.26 15.34 -5.20
CA LYS A 358 25.91 16.21 -6.19
C LYS A 358 25.13 17.50 -6.48
N LEU A 359 23.81 17.45 -6.34
CA LEU A 359 22.89 18.58 -6.55
C LEU A 359 22.68 19.41 -5.29
N ASN A 360 23.23 19.00 -4.15
CA ASN A 360 22.98 19.56 -2.81
C ASN A 360 21.48 19.54 -2.46
N ILE A 361 20.78 18.47 -2.84
CA ILE A 361 19.39 18.21 -2.44
C ILE A 361 19.44 17.25 -1.28
N GLU A 362 18.77 17.60 -0.19
CA GLU A 362 18.64 16.75 0.99
C GLU A 362 17.62 15.63 0.70
N ILE A 363 17.95 14.41 1.12
CA ILE A 363 17.05 13.27 1.15
C ILE A 363 16.70 13.05 2.61
N GLU A 364 15.43 13.13 2.94
CA GLU A 364 14.97 12.84 4.29
C GLU A 364 15.02 11.32 4.51
N ALA A 365 15.62 10.90 5.62
CA ALA A 365 15.57 9.49 6.01
C ALA A 365 14.17 9.20 6.52
N GLY A 366 13.49 8.22 5.93
CA GLY A 366 12.20 7.73 6.38
C GLY A 366 12.26 7.08 7.76
#